data_99aea495311a7ecab2aaf5bce39324dd
#
_entry.id   99aea495311a7ecab2aaf5bce39324dd
#
_cell.length_a   1.000
_cell.length_b   1.000
_cell.length_c   1.000
_cell.angle_alpha   90.00
_cell.angle_beta   90.00
_cell.angle_gamma   90.00
#
_symmetry.space_group_name_H-M   'P 1'
#
loop_
_entity.id
_entity.type
_entity.pdbx_description
1 polymer ?
#
loop_
_entity_poly.entity_id
_entity_poly.type
_entity_poly.pdbx_seq_one_letter_code
_entity_poly.pdbx_strand_id
1 'polypeptide(L)'
;MTRDIFQPSGQIQFGIFFQGVNSGTIWKAPQAGSQTDFESFRHIAQTAERGKFAAFFLGEGLRLREHLGRPHALDVVGRPDAQTMLAALAAVTSNIGLVATQNTTYNDPADLAHRLQSLDLISGGRAAWNIVTTDNAWTGANFRRGGYLDHADRYKHAEAFVETAKRIWDSWETPTGPARPVLHEGQHYTVDLTPRLPRSAQYRPVLFQAGDSPDGRDFAARQADVIFSAHPKFDDAVEFRRDIVARSIAAGRGANAVQIMPASEFILGATDQEAQEKKAWVRSLQIGPQQAIAYLEQFWGRELSSYDPDGPLPEIDPVVEETSETRGSGFHGAKARQLADQWRAEAKDKGLSIRQFVTSKTARIDATFTGSYTAVADHLAEYARVGAVDGFNISPWLIPTGLDEIVNHLVPELQERGVYPTEYRGTTLRENLGLETPVRSEEPAHA
;
A
#
# COMPACT_ATOMS: atom_id res chain seq x y z
N MET A 1 4.33 24.46 22.04
CA MET A 1 5.13 25.11 20.98
C MET A 1 6.07 24.18 20.22
N THR A 2 6.62 23.10 20.80
CA THR A 2 7.50 22.15 20.07
C THR A 2 6.79 21.15 19.18
N ARG A 3 5.47 20.91 19.36
CA ARG A 3 4.68 19.96 18.54
C ARG A 3 4.41 20.44 17.11
N ASP A 4 4.56 21.72 16.84
CA ASP A 4 4.22 22.33 15.55
C ASP A 4 5.42 22.47 14.61
N ILE A 5 6.60 21.97 15.03
CA ILE A 5 7.81 22.01 14.22
C ILE A 5 8.18 20.58 13.84
N PHE A 6 8.17 20.30 12.54
CA PHE A 6 8.63 19.01 12.00
C PHE A 6 10.12 18.83 12.29
N GLN A 7 10.47 17.67 12.81
CA GLN A 7 11.85 17.26 13.08
C GLN A 7 12.14 15.92 12.40
N PRO A 8 13.03 15.89 11.41
CA PRO A 8 13.41 14.64 10.76
C PRO A 8 14.11 13.70 11.75
N SER A 9 13.83 12.41 11.65
CA SER A 9 14.50 11.39 12.47
C SER A 9 15.97 11.17 12.08
N GLY A 10 16.36 11.63 10.88
CA GLY A 10 17.66 11.34 10.28
C GLY A 10 17.83 9.92 9.77
N GLN A 11 16.79 9.08 9.88
CA GLN A 11 16.77 7.71 9.41
C GLN A 11 15.54 7.45 8.55
N ILE A 12 15.68 6.48 7.64
CA ILE A 12 14.57 5.89 6.87
C ILE A 12 14.36 4.45 7.29
N GLN A 13 13.18 3.93 7.05
CA GLN A 13 12.81 2.55 7.29
C GLN A 13 12.26 1.92 6.02
N PHE A 14 12.42 0.62 5.84
CA PHE A 14 11.77 -0.08 4.75
C PHE A 14 10.56 -0.87 5.25
N GLY A 15 9.50 -0.86 4.45
CA GLY A 15 8.41 -1.81 4.49
C GLY A 15 8.41 -2.60 3.19
N ILE A 16 7.83 -3.77 3.20
CA ILE A 16 7.55 -4.51 1.97
C ILE A 16 6.08 -4.44 1.65
N PHE A 17 5.75 -4.12 0.40
CA PHE A 17 4.39 -4.14 -0.11
C PHE A 17 4.20 -5.35 -1.03
N PHE A 18 3.51 -6.36 -0.51
CA PHE A 18 3.15 -7.54 -1.27
C PHE A 18 1.74 -7.39 -1.85
N GLN A 19 1.66 -7.21 -3.15
CA GLN A 19 0.38 -7.11 -3.88
C GLN A 19 -0.01 -8.41 -4.59
N GLY A 20 0.88 -9.39 -4.64
CA GLY A 20 0.80 -10.49 -5.58
C GLY A 20 1.14 -10.04 -7.01
N VAL A 21 0.74 -10.81 -8.00
CA VAL A 21 1.03 -10.50 -9.42
C VAL A 21 0.39 -9.18 -9.84
N ASN A 22 1.20 -8.32 -10.41
CA ASN A 22 0.78 -7.05 -11.00
C ASN A 22 1.73 -6.69 -12.15
N SER A 23 1.53 -5.53 -12.78
CA SER A 23 2.37 -5.05 -13.88
C SER A 23 3.84 -4.79 -13.51
N GLY A 24 4.13 -4.65 -12.22
CA GLY A 24 5.50 -4.44 -11.72
C GLY A 24 6.26 -5.72 -11.38
N THR A 25 5.61 -6.90 -11.39
CA THR A 25 6.19 -8.17 -10.95
C THR A 25 6.48 -9.09 -12.13
N ILE A 26 7.67 -9.66 -12.17
CA ILE A 26 8.00 -10.77 -13.09
C ILE A 26 7.49 -12.06 -12.47
N TRP A 27 6.47 -12.68 -13.03
CA TRP A 27 5.86 -13.91 -12.49
C TRP A 27 5.86 -15.09 -13.45
N LYS A 28 6.20 -14.84 -14.71
CA LYS A 28 6.38 -15.90 -15.74
C LYS A 28 7.85 -16.27 -15.94
N ALA A 29 8.77 -15.61 -15.23
CA ALA A 29 10.19 -15.96 -15.29
C ALA A 29 10.46 -17.30 -14.59
N PRO A 30 11.44 -18.10 -15.02
CA PRO A 30 11.80 -19.37 -14.36
C PRO A 30 12.15 -19.22 -12.86
N GLN A 31 12.62 -18.04 -12.46
CA GLN A 31 12.98 -17.72 -11.08
C GLN A 31 11.78 -17.32 -10.22
N ALA A 32 10.62 -17.06 -10.84
CA ALA A 32 9.43 -16.66 -10.11
C ALA A 32 8.84 -17.83 -9.32
N GLY A 33 8.62 -17.59 -8.03
CA GLY A 33 7.92 -18.53 -7.15
C GLY A 33 6.41 -18.32 -7.17
N SER A 34 5.72 -19.10 -6.34
CA SER A 34 4.29 -19.01 -6.17
C SER A 34 3.88 -17.71 -5.50
N GLN A 35 2.75 -17.17 -5.96
CA GLN A 35 2.10 -15.97 -5.38
C GLN A 35 1.10 -16.32 -4.28
N THR A 36 0.86 -17.60 -4.03
CA THR A 36 -0.14 -18.11 -3.09
C THR A 36 0.42 -19.07 -2.06
N ASP A 37 1.60 -19.67 -2.31
CA ASP A 37 2.20 -20.63 -1.40
C ASP A 37 2.83 -19.93 -0.20
N PHE A 38 2.56 -20.43 0.99
CA PHE A 38 3.07 -19.87 2.25
C PHE A 38 4.59 -19.72 2.26
N GLU A 39 5.33 -20.64 1.64
CA GLU A 39 6.79 -20.59 1.58
C GLU A 39 7.34 -19.31 0.91
N SER A 40 6.68 -18.82 -0.13
CA SER A 40 7.06 -17.53 -0.76
C SER A 40 6.88 -16.36 0.21
N PHE A 41 5.75 -16.33 0.94
CA PHE A 41 5.49 -15.30 1.95
C PHE A 41 6.46 -15.39 3.11
N ARG A 42 6.74 -16.60 3.60
CA ARG A 42 7.69 -16.85 4.67
C ARG A 42 9.09 -16.38 4.30
N HIS A 43 9.58 -16.74 3.11
CA HIS A 43 10.90 -16.32 2.62
C HIS A 43 11.02 -14.79 2.63
N ILE A 44 10.07 -14.10 2.02
CA ILE A 44 10.09 -12.63 1.95
C ILE A 44 10.01 -12.00 3.33
N ALA A 45 9.11 -12.47 4.20
CA ALA A 45 8.93 -11.90 5.54
C ALA A 45 10.20 -12.09 6.40
N GLN A 46 10.82 -13.27 6.36
CA GLN A 46 12.06 -13.54 7.09
C GLN A 46 13.26 -12.78 6.50
N THR A 47 13.33 -12.63 5.18
CA THR A 47 14.36 -11.81 4.53
C THR A 47 14.20 -10.33 4.92
N ALA A 48 12.98 -9.79 4.88
CA ALA A 48 12.68 -8.43 5.31
C ALA A 48 13.03 -8.22 6.80
N GLU A 49 12.68 -9.18 7.67
CA GLU A 49 13.02 -9.11 9.10
C GLU A 49 14.53 -9.13 9.34
N ARG A 50 15.29 -9.96 8.61
CA ARG A 50 16.77 -9.95 8.65
C ARG A 50 17.32 -8.58 8.24
N GLY A 51 16.69 -7.92 7.23
CA GLY A 51 17.03 -6.57 6.78
C GLY A 51 16.46 -5.47 7.66
N LYS A 52 15.91 -5.74 8.84
CA LYS A 52 15.33 -4.75 9.78
C LYS A 52 14.21 -3.92 9.17
N PHE A 53 13.44 -4.49 8.26
CA PHE A 53 12.26 -3.83 7.70
C PHE A 53 11.21 -3.63 8.80
N ALA A 54 10.58 -2.46 8.79
CA ALA A 54 9.58 -2.12 9.79
C ALA A 54 8.30 -2.97 9.63
N ALA A 55 7.86 -3.24 8.39
CA ALA A 55 6.57 -3.87 8.16
C ALA A 55 6.50 -4.73 6.89
N PHE A 56 5.71 -5.80 6.98
CA PHE A 56 5.19 -6.58 5.87
C PHE A 56 3.75 -6.15 5.60
N PHE A 57 3.51 -5.53 4.47
CA PHE A 57 2.23 -4.95 4.09
C PHE A 57 1.57 -5.83 3.03
N LEU A 58 0.41 -6.40 3.35
CA LEU A 58 -0.34 -7.27 2.45
C LEU A 58 -1.60 -6.58 1.93
N GLY A 59 -1.68 -6.45 0.60
CA GLY A 59 -2.83 -5.87 -0.08
C GLY A 59 -4.06 -6.78 -0.06
N GLU A 60 -5.25 -6.20 0.02
CA GLU A 60 -6.52 -6.90 -0.06
C GLU A 60 -6.94 -7.14 -1.52
N GLY A 61 -7.52 -8.30 -1.80
CA GLY A 61 -8.11 -8.65 -3.09
C GLY A 61 -9.49 -9.29 -2.90
N LEU A 62 -10.53 -8.47 -2.90
CA LEU A 62 -11.90 -8.90 -2.59
C LEU A 62 -12.63 -9.58 -3.75
N ARG A 63 -12.20 -9.34 -4.97
CA ARG A 63 -12.76 -9.96 -6.17
C ARG A 63 -11.71 -10.07 -7.25
N LEU A 64 -11.72 -11.19 -7.97
CA LEU A 64 -10.90 -11.40 -9.15
C LEU A 64 -11.27 -10.38 -10.23
N ARG A 65 -10.27 -9.74 -10.82
CA ARG A 65 -10.50 -8.88 -11.98
C ARG A 65 -10.80 -9.73 -13.21
N GLU A 66 -11.87 -9.35 -13.88
CA GLU A 66 -12.29 -9.96 -15.13
C GLU A 66 -12.27 -8.92 -16.24
N HIS A 67 -11.93 -9.36 -17.43
CA HIS A 67 -12.02 -8.57 -18.65
C HIS A 67 -12.59 -9.47 -19.75
N LEU A 68 -13.69 -9.04 -20.38
CA LEU A 68 -14.39 -9.84 -21.40
C LEU A 68 -14.71 -11.26 -20.94
N GLY A 69 -15.15 -11.42 -19.68
CA GLY A 69 -15.50 -12.73 -19.10
C GLY A 69 -14.32 -13.65 -18.81
N ARG A 70 -13.09 -13.16 -18.79
CA ARG A 70 -11.87 -13.89 -18.48
C ARG A 70 -11.09 -13.24 -17.34
N PRO A 71 -10.38 -14.01 -16.50
CA PRO A 71 -9.46 -13.45 -15.52
C PRO A 71 -8.45 -12.52 -16.20
N HIS A 72 -8.23 -11.34 -15.63
CA HIS A 72 -7.35 -10.35 -16.21
C HIS A 72 -5.88 -10.77 -16.10
N ALA A 73 -5.16 -10.81 -17.22
CA ALA A 73 -3.77 -11.31 -17.27
C ALA A 73 -2.75 -10.44 -16.50
N LEU A 74 -3.12 -9.20 -16.14
CA LEU A 74 -2.32 -8.27 -15.34
C LEU A 74 -2.70 -8.24 -13.86
N ASP A 75 -3.64 -9.09 -13.46
CA ASP A 75 -4.06 -9.16 -12.07
C ASP A 75 -3.86 -10.54 -11.47
N VAL A 76 -3.78 -10.59 -10.17
CA VAL A 76 -3.56 -11.85 -9.47
C VAL A 76 -4.81 -12.68 -9.48
N VAL A 77 -4.63 -13.90 -9.88
CA VAL A 77 -5.60 -14.96 -9.65
C VAL A 77 -5.33 -15.50 -8.24
N GLY A 78 -6.17 -15.10 -7.28
CA GLY A 78 -6.12 -15.61 -5.93
C GLY A 78 -5.08 -14.89 -5.04
N ARG A 79 -5.53 -13.87 -4.31
CA ARG A 79 -4.81 -13.36 -3.14
C ARG A 79 -5.34 -14.06 -1.91
N PRO A 80 -4.47 -14.65 -1.08
CA PRO A 80 -4.88 -15.10 0.24
C PRO A 80 -5.46 -13.93 1.06
N ASP A 81 -6.38 -14.24 1.97
CA ASP A 81 -6.86 -13.25 2.94
C ASP A 81 -5.71 -12.66 3.74
N ALA A 82 -5.68 -11.34 3.86
CA ALA A 82 -4.54 -10.64 4.46
C ALA A 82 -4.37 -11.01 5.94
N GLN A 83 -5.43 -11.04 6.73
CA GLN A 83 -5.32 -11.34 8.16
C GLN A 83 -4.92 -12.78 8.43
N THR A 84 -5.48 -13.72 7.66
CA THR A 84 -5.14 -15.15 7.77
C THR A 84 -3.66 -15.40 7.43
N MET A 85 -3.18 -14.82 6.34
CA MET A 85 -1.77 -14.95 5.94
C MET A 85 -0.83 -14.31 6.96
N LEU A 86 -1.16 -13.11 7.44
CA LEU A 86 -0.34 -12.40 8.42
C LEU A 86 -0.33 -13.09 9.79
N ALA A 87 -1.43 -13.76 10.19
CA ALA A 87 -1.43 -14.60 11.38
C ALA A 87 -0.47 -15.78 11.26
N ALA A 88 -0.39 -16.42 10.09
CA ALA A 88 0.61 -17.46 9.83
C ALA A 88 2.04 -16.89 9.84
N LEU A 89 2.28 -15.71 9.27
CA LEU A 89 3.57 -15.03 9.31
C LEU A 89 3.97 -14.60 10.72
N ALA A 90 3.01 -14.27 11.60
CA ALA A 90 3.27 -13.95 12.99
C ALA A 90 3.99 -15.10 13.73
N ALA A 91 3.68 -16.35 13.36
CA ALA A 91 4.28 -17.54 13.98
C ALA A 91 5.74 -17.83 13.53
N VAL A 92 6.19 -17.22 12.42
CA VAL A 92 7.52 -17.48 11.82
C VAL A 92 8.40 -16.23 11.76
N THR A 93 7.95 -15.12 12.37
CA THR A 93 8.67 -13.85 12.50
C THR A 93 8.58 -13.35 13.94
N SER A 94 9.49 -12.45 14.35
CA SER A 94 9.58 -11.99 15.73
C SER A 94 9.44 -10.47 15.91
N ASN A 95 9.80 -9.66 14.90
CA ASN A 95 9.90 -8.20 15.03
C ASN A 95 9.16 -7.44 13.94
N ILE A 96 9.12 -7.97 12.72
CA ILE A 96 8.51 -7.26 11.60
C ILE A 96 7.01 -7.04 11.81
N GLY A 97 6.55 -5.82 11.54
CA GLY A 97 5.13 -5.46 11.61
C GLY A 97 4.29 -6.14 10.53
N LEU A 98 3.02 -6.35 10.81
CA LEU A 98 2.09 -7.14 9.99
C LEU A 98 0.90 -6.25 9.59
N VAL A 99 0.96 -5.64 8.41
CA VAL A 99 -0.02 -4.65 7.95
C VAL A 99 -1.09 -5.32 7.10
N ALA A 100 -2.28 -5.48 7.67
CA ALA A 100 -3.44 -6.03 6.97
C ALA A 100 -4.22 -4.93 6.24
N THR A 101 -4.37 -5.03 4.93
CA THR A 101 -5.34 -4.21 4.22
C THR A 101 -6.75 -4.74 4.44
N GLN A 102 -7.62 -3.90 5.00
CA GLN A 102 -9.02 -4.23 5.24
C GLN A 102 -9.88 -3.01 4.95
N ASN A 103 -10.97 -3.22 4.19
CA ASN A 103 -11.86 -2.14 3.81
C ASN A 103 -12.91 -1.84 4.90
N THR A 104 -13.36 -0.58 4.92
CA THR A 104 -14.45 -0.13 5.81
C THR A 104 -15.83 -0.30 5.18
N THR A 105 -15.92 -0.56 3.88
CA THR A 105 -17.18 -0.59 3.14
C THR A 105 -17.96 -1.88 3.38
N TYR A 106 -17.28 -3.02 3.44
CA TYR A 106 -17.89 -4.35 3.51
C TYR A 106 -17.64 -5.08 4.83
N ASN A 107 -16.99 -4.43 5.80
CA ASN A 107 -16.77 -4.95 7.14
C ASN A 107 -17.67 -4.24 8.18
N ASP A 108 -17.79 -4.82 9.35
CA ASP A 108 -18.38 -4.18 10.53
C ASP A 108 -17.28 -3.79 11.52
N PRO A 109 -17.37 -2.60 12.17
CA PRO A 109 -16.27 -2.08 12.98
C PRO A 109 -15.97 -2.94 14.21
N ALA A 110 -16.97 -3.53 14.84
CA ALA A 110 -16.77 -4.37 16.01
C ALA A 110 -16.09 -5.70 15.65
N ASP A 111 -16.50 -6.34 14.55
CA ASP A 111 -15.89 -7.58 14.07
C ASP A 111 -14.46 -7.35 13.60
N LEU A 112 -14.22 -6.31 12.81
CA LEU A 112 -12.88 -5.99 12.32
C LEU A 112 -11.94 -5.58 13.46
N ALA A 113 -12.42 -4.80 14.44
CA ALA A 113 -11.63 -4.43 15.61
C ALA A 113 -11.21 -5.68 16.41
N HIS A 114 -12.11 -6.64 16.59
CA HIS A 114 -11.83 -7.91 17.27
C HIS A 114 -10.78 -8.75 16.52
N ARG A 115 -10.92 -8.87 15.20
CA ARG A 115 -9.98 -9.64 14.37
C ARG A 115 -8.58 -9.01 14.36
N LEU A 116 -8.48 -7.69 14.21
CA LEU A 116 -7.20 -6.98 14.25
C LEU A 116 -6.55 -7.03 15.63
N GLN A 117 -7.33 -6.94 16.72
CA GLN A 117 -6.82 -7.12 18.08
C GLN A 117 -6.32 -8.54 18.30
N SER A 118 -6.99 -9.54 17.73
CA SER A 118 -6.52 -10.94 17.77
C SER A 118 -5.16 -11.10 17.11
N LEU A 119 -4.99 -10.54 15.90
CA LEU A 119 -3.70 -10.54 15.21
C LEU A 119 -2.63 -9.80 16.02
N ASP A 120 -3.00 -8.68 16.66
CA ASP A 120 -2.07 -7.90 17.46
C ASP A 120 -1.59 -8.65 18.71
N LEU A 121 -2.49 -9.35 19.39
CA LEU A 121 -2.14 -10.22 20.53
C LEU A 121 -1.26 -11.40 20.12
N ILE A 122 -1.65 -12.13 19.06
CA ILE A 122 -0.90 -13.30 18.58
C ILE A 122 0.50 -12.90 18.13
N SER A 123 0.66 -11.73 17.55
CA SER A 123 1.94 -11.22 17.06
C SER A 123 2.77 -10.50 18.14
N GLY A 124 2.26 -10.34 19.37
CA GLY A 124 2.96 -9.62 20.43
C GLY A 124 3.02 -8.09 20.22
N GLY A 125 2.00 -7.50 19.59
CA GLY A 125 1.94 -6.06 19.36
C GLY A 125 2.55 -5.62 18.04
N ARG A 126 2.42 -6.45 16.99
CA ARG A 126 3.00 -6.14 15.67
C ARG A 126 1.95 -5.92 14.57
N ALA A 127 0.65 -5.99 14.89
CA ALA A 127 -0.38 -5.79 13.89
C ALA A 127 -0.57 -4.32 13.50
N ALA A 128 -0.93 -4.12 12.24
CA ALA A 128 -1.39 -2.84 11.73
C ALA A 128 -2.56 -3.03 10.77
N TRP A 129 -3.32 -1.98 10.60
CA TRP A 129 -4.45 -1.91 9.70
C TRP A 129 -4.23 -0.86 8.62
N ASN A 130 -4.14 -1.27 7.36
CA ASN A 130 -4.26 -0.34 6.24
C ASN A 130 -5.74 -0.15 5.93
N ILE A 131 -6.22 1.05 6.20
CA ILE A 131 -7.61 1.46 6.05
C ILE A 131 -7.87 1.79 4.59
N VAL A 132 -8.78 1.05 3.93
CA VAL A 132 -9.20 1.35 2.57
C VAL A 132 -10.71 1.56 2.49
N THR A 133 -11.10 2.45 1.58
CA THR A 133 -12.50 2.73 1.25
C THR A 133 -12.76 2.18 -0.14
N THR A 134 -13.25 0.94 -0.23
CA THR A 134 -13.57 0.33 -1.52
C THR A 134 -14.83 0.97 -2.10
N ASP A 135 -14.73 1.52 -3.29
CA ASP A 135 -15.76 2.36 -3.90
C ASP A 135 -16.29 1.84 -5.24
N ASN A 136 -16.00 0.59 -5.62
CA ASN A 136 -16.46 0.08 -6.91
C ASN A 136 -17.61 -0.93 -6.78
N ALA A 137 -18.62 -0.75 -7.61
CA ALA A 137 -19.80 -1.61 -7.67
C ALA A 137 -19.45 -3.06 -8.02
N TRP A 138 -18.42 -3.26 -8.82
CA TRP A 138 -17.94 -4.57 -9.22
C TRP A 138 -17.50 -5.41 -8.02
N THR A 139 -16.75 -4.85 -7.06
CA THR A 139 -16.42 -5.53 -5.80
C THR A 139 -17.69 -5.76 -4.96
N GLY A 140 -18.60 -4.79 -4.91
CA GLY A 140 -19.84 -4.84 -4.16
C GLY A 140 -20.74 -6.01 -4.54
N ALA A 141 -20.67 -6.50 -5.78
CA ALA A 141 -21.44 -7.66 -6.22
C ALA A 141 -21.15 -8.97 -5.44
N ASN A 142 -20.01 -9.05 -4.75
CA ASN A 142 -19.68 -10.19 -3.88
C ASN A 142 -20.29 -10.10 -2.47
N PHE A 143 -20.93 -9.00 -2.12
CA PHE A 143 -21.41 -8.73 -0.78
C PHE A 143 -22.92 -8.47 -0.74
N ARG A 144 -23.57 -8.81 0.39
CA ARG A 144 -25.02 -8.66 0.56
C ARG A 144 -25.53 -7.25 0.31
N ARG A 145 -24.73 -6.23 0.61
CA ARG A 145 -25.15 -4.84 0.46
C ARG A 145 -25.24 -4.40 -0.99
N GLY A 146 -24.52 -5.10 -1.89
CA GLY A 146 -24.44 -4.71 -3.30
C GLY A 146 -23.98 -3.25 -3.45
N GLY A 147 -23.54 -2.89 -4.63
CA GLY A 147 -23.23 -1.50 -4.88
C GLY A 147 -22.00 -0.94 -4.14
N TYR A 148 -21.89 0.36 -4.12
CA TYR A 148 -20.78 1.11 -3.52
C TYR A 148 -21.30 2.38 -2.84
N LEU A 149 -20.51 2.95 -1.94
CA LEU A 149 -20.78 4.24 -1.35
C LEU A 149 -20.40 5.37 -2.31
N ASP A 150 -21.16 6.47 -2.31
CA ASP A 150 -20.76 7.68 -2.99
C ASP A 150 -19.36 8.11 -2.53
N HIS A 151 -18.58 8.67 -3.45
CA HIS A 151 -17.21 9.09 -3.19
C HIS A 151 -17.09 10.03 -1.99
N ALA A 152 -18.04 10.97 -1.82
CA ALA A 152 -18.07 11.90 -0.70
C ALA A 152 -18.44 11.23 0.63
N ASP A 153 -19.32 10.22 0.61
CA ASP A 153 -19.83 9.57 1.83
C ASP A 153 -18.90 8.48 2.33
N ARG A 154 -18.07 7.87 1.48
CA ARG A 154 -17.17 6.80 1.86
C ARG A 154 -16.15 7.22 2.92
N TYR A 155 -15.63 8.44 2.90
CA TYR A 155 -14.70 8.91 3.92
C TYR A 155 -15.37 9.23 5.24
N LYS A 156 -16.60 9.77 5.24
CA LYS A 156 -17.40 9.95 6.46
C LYS A 156 -17.73 8.62 7.13
N HIS A 157 -18.10 7.64 6.30
CA HIS A 157 -18.36 6.27 6.75
C HIS A 157 -17.09 5.62 7.31
N ALA A 158 -15.94 5.78 6.64
CA ALA A 158 -14.65 5.29 7.11
C ALA A 158 -14.22 5.95 8.42
N GLU A 159 -14.44 7.25 8.59
CA GLU A 159 -14.12 7.97 9.82
C GLU A 159 -14.93 7.44 10.99
N ALA A 160 -16.24 7.31 10.84
CA ALA A 160 -17.10 6.71 11.85
C ALA A 160 -16.70 5.25 12.18
N PHE A 161 -16.30 4.48 11.17
CA PHE A 161 -15.81 3.12 11.34
C PHE A 161 -14.55 3.08 12.21
N VAL A 162 -13.54 3.88 11.84
CA VAL A 162 -12.24 3.92 12.54
C VAL A 162 -12.41 4.42 13.98
N GLU A 163 -13.23 5.43 14.20
CA GLU A 163 -13.50 5.93 15.54
C GLU A 163 -14.21 4.89 16.41
N THR A 164 -15.17 4.16 15.85
CA THR A 164 -15.82 3.05 16.54
C THR A 164 -14.82 1.95 16.91
N ALA A 165 -13.94 1.57 16.00
CA ALA A 165 -12.87 0.59 16.28
C ALA A 165 -11.91 1.09 17.38
N LYS A 166 -11.49 2.38 17.32
CA LYS A 166 -10.65 2.99 18.36
C LYS A 166 -11.33 2.96 19.73
N ARG A 167 -12.63 3.30 19.82
CA ARG A 167 -13.39 3.22 21.09
C ARG A 167 -13.37 1.82 21.69
N ILE A 168 -13.48 0.79 20.85
CA ILE A 168 -13.42 -0.60 21.29
C ILE A 168 -12.04 -0.92 21.85
N TRP A 169 -10.95 -0.57 21.15
CA TRP A 169 -9.58 -0.80 21.63
C TRP A 169 -9.22 0.03 22.85
N ASP A 170 -9.71 1.27 22.94
CA ASP A 170 -9.41 2.20 24.04
C ASP A 170 -10.29 1.97 25.28
N SER A 171 -11.25 1.03 25.25
CA SER A 171 -12.16 0.73 26.35
C SER A 171 -11.49 0.11 27.58
N TRP A 172 -10.28 -0.42 27.43
CA TRP A 172 -9.50 -0.99 28.53
C TRP A 172 -8.93 0.09 29.45
N GLU A 173 -9.20 0.02 30.73
CA GLU A 173 -8.69 1.00 31.72
C GLU A 173 -7.19 0.86 31.93
N THR A 174 -6.73 -0.36 32.03
CA THR A 174 -5.31 -0.73 32.16
C THR A 174 -5.01 -1.93 31.24
N PRO A 175 -3.74 -2.26 30.97
CA PRO A 175 -3.40 -3.41 30.13
C PRO A 175 -3.97 -4.74 30.61
N THR A 176 -4.20 -4.88 31.90
CA THR A 176 -4.67 -6.12 32.57
C THR A 176 -5.97 -5.93 33.33
N GLY A 177 -6.53 -4.72 33.34
CA GLY A 177 -7.78 -4.40 34.04
C GLY A 177 -9.02 -4.80 33.21
N PRO A 178 -10.20 -4.57 33.74
CA PRO A 178 -11.43 -4.82 33.00
C PRO A 178 -11.61 -3.81 31.86
N ALA A 179 -12.23 -4.25 30.78
CA ALA A 179 -12.71 -3.35 29.74
C ALA A 179 -14.02 -2.68 30.24
N ARG A 180 -14.22 -1.42 29.87
CA ARG A 180 -15.51 -0.77 30.00
C ARG A 180 -16.46 -1.22 28.90
N PRO A 181 -17.76 -1.28 29.16
CA PRO A 181 -18.75 -1.39 28.10
C PRO A 181 -18.61 -0.26 27.10
N VAL A 182 -18.71 -0.57 25.84
CA VAL A 182 -18.74 0.40 24.74
C VAL A 182 -20.15 0.46 24.20
N LEU A 183 -20.84 1.55 24.52
CA LEU A 183 -22.12 1.90 23.94
C LEU A 183 -21.87 3.08 22.97
N HIS A 184 -22.11 2.87 21.71
CA HIS A 184 -21.97 3.91 20.69
C HIS A 184 -23.18 3.87 19.76
N GLU A 185 -23.94 4.94 19.74
CA GLU A 185 -25.04 5.18 18.81
C GLU A 185 -24.64 6.32 17.88
N GLY A 186 -24.15 5.98 16.71
CA GLY A 186 -23.74 6.94 15.68
C GLY A 186 -24.63 6.88 14.43
N GLN A 187 -24.45 7.84 13.56
CA GLN A 187 -25.20 7.90 12.30
C GLN A 187 -25.00 6.65 11.43
N HIS A 188 -23.82 6.05 11.48
CA HIS A 188 -23.43 4.93 10.59
C HIS A 188 -23.41 3.58 11.33
N TYR A 189 -23.12 3.58 12.63
CA TYR A 189 -22.91 2.36 13.43
C TYR A 189 -23.52 2.48 14.79
N THR A 190 -24.10 1.38 15.25
CA THR A 190 -24.51 1.21 16.64
C THR A 190 -23.74 0.01 17.21
N VAL A 191 -23.08 0.20 18.33
CA VAL A 191 -22.29 -0.82 19.02
C VAL A 191 -22.67 -0.83 20.50
N ASP A 192 -23.00 -2.03 20.99
CA ASP A 192 -23.22 -2.30 22.42
C ASP A 192 -22.46 -3.60 22.75
N LEU A 193 -21.26 -3.45 23.29
CA LEU A 193 -20.41 -4.59 23.64
C LEU A 193 -19.43 -4.26 24.78
N THR A 194 -18.98 -5.30 25.48
CA THR A 194 -17.80 -5.23 26.36
C THR A 194 -16.72 -6.11 25.77
N PRO A 195 -15.57 -5.55 25.34
CA PRO A 195 -14.47 -6.33 24.79
C PRO A 195 -13.93 -7.33 25.81
N ARG A 196 -13.60 -8.53 25.34
CA ARG A 196 -13.08 -9.61 26.19
C ARG A 196 -11.61 -9.93 25.96
N LEU A 197 -11.05 -9.53 24.81
CA LEU A 197 -9.64 -9.69 24.55
C LEU A 197 -8.85 -8.62 25.32
N PRO A 198 -7.74 -8.95 25.96
CA PRO A 198 -6.92 -7.97 26.66
C PRO A 198 -6.33 -6.94 25.68
N ARG A 199 -5.95 -5.79 26.22
CA ARG A 199 -5.24 -4.76 25.43
C ARG A 199 -3.88 -5.29 24.97
N SER A 200 -3.50 -5.02 23.74
CA SER A 200 -2.20 -5.41 23.21
C SER A 200 -1.04 -4.59 23.81
N ALA A 201 0.19 -5.08 23.60
CA ALA A 201 1.40 -4.40 24.06
C ALA A 201 1.58 -3.00 23.44
N GLN A 202 1.13 -2.79 22.18
CA GLN A 202 1.18 -1.48 21.50
C GLN A 202 -0.12 -0.65 21.65
N TYR A 203 -0.99 -1.04 22.56
CA TYR A 203 -2.30 -0.43 22.88
C TYR A 203 -3.38 -0.72 21.84
N ARG A 204 -3.13 -0.48 20.61
CA ARG A 204 -4.00 -0.77 19.45
C ARG A 204 -3.15 -0.93 18.20
N PRO A 205 -3.65 -1.62 17.18
CA PRO A 205 -2.97 -1.74 15.89
C PRO A 205 -2.57 -0.38 15.31
N VAL A 206 -1.40 -0.32 14.69
CA VAL A 206 -0.94 0.88 13.98
C VAL A 206 -1.84 1.11 12.76
N LEU A 207 -2.20 2.36 12.49
CA LEU A 207 -3.11 2.71 11.42
C LEU A 207 -2.36 3.24 10.19
N PHE A 208 -2.47 2.53 9.10
CA PHE A 208 -1.97 2.93 7.77
C PHE A 208 -3.11 3.44 6.91
N GLN A 209 -2.81 4.32 5.96
CA GLN A 209 -3.77 4.82 4.99
C GLN A 209 -3.04 5.16 3.68
N ALA A 210 -3.72 5.05 2.53
CA ALA A 210 -3.12 5.21 1.21
C ALA A 210 -3.89 6.19 0.28
N GLY A 211 -4.79 7.03 0.81
CA GLY A 211 -5.56 7.98 0.01
C GLY A 211 -4.75 9.21 -0.36
N ASP A 212 -4.78 9.59 -1.63
CA ASP A 212 -4.03 10.73 -2.17
C ASP A 212 -4.92 11.91 -2.61
N SER A 213 -6.24 11.73 -2.64
CA SER A 213 -7.18 12.84 -2.85
C SER A 213 -7.16 13.81 -1.68
N PRO A 214 -7.61 15.06 -1.84
CA PRO A 214 -7.71 16.02 -0.73
C PRO A 214 -8.42 15.43 0.50
N ASP A 215 -9.57 14.77 0.32
CA ASP A 215 -10.31 14.11 1.39
C ASP A 215 -9.52 12.94 2.01
N GLY A 216 -8.79 12.18 1.18
CA GLY A 216 -7.93 11.09 1.63
C GLY A 216 -6.76 11.58 2.48
N ARG A 217 -6.12 12.68 2.09
CA ARG A 217 -5.04 13.32 2.86
C ARG A 217 -5.55 13.90 4.18
N ASP A 218 -6.74 14.53 4.17
CA ASP A 218 -7.39 15.02 5.39
C ASP A 218 -7.74 13.89 6.35
N PHE A 219 -8.31 12.81 5.83
CA PHE A 219 -8.61 11.61 6.60
C PHE A 219 -7.32 11.00 7.20
N ALA A 220 -6.26 10.86 6.39
CA ALA A 220 -4.98 10.35 6.85
C ALA A 220 -4.36 11.23 7.95
N ALA A 221 -4.38 12.55 7.76
CA ALA A 221 -3.84 13.51 8.73
C ALA A 221 -4.59 13.43 10.08
N ARG A 222 -5.90 13.13 10.08
CA ARG A 222 -6.69 12.95 11.32
C ARG A 222 -6.52 11.56 11.93
N GLN A 223 -6.46 10.51 11.13
CA GLN A 223 -6.67 9.14 11.61
C GLN A 223 -5.45 8.24 11.55
N ALA A 224 -4.56 8.41 10.55
CA ALA A 224 -3.46 7.49 10.31
C ALA A 224 -2.21 7.77 11.17
N ASP A 225 -1.45 6.73 11.47
CA ASP A 225 -0.10 6.80 12.03
C ASP A 225 0.94 6.81 10.90
N VAL A 226 0.65 6.14 9.76
CA VAL A 226 1.54 6.04 8.60
C VAL A 226 0.75 6.23 7.30
N ILE A 227 1.29 6.99 6.37
CA ILE A 227 0.76 7.12 5.02
C ILE A 227 1.60 6.33 4.02
N PHE A 228 0.96 5.45 3.28
CA PHE A 228 1.48 4.84 2.06
C PHE A 228 1.19 5.78 0.88
N SER A 229 2.18 6.56 0.44
CA SER A 229 1.97 7.57 -0.59
C SER A 229 2.42 7.12 -1.99
N ALA A 230 2.01 7.87 -3.01
CA ALA A 230 2.42 7.68 -4.40
C ALA A 230 3.51 8.67 -4.84
N HIS A 231 4.19 9.34 -3.90
CA HIS A 231 5.16 10.40 -4.14
C HIS A 231 6.60 10.01 -3.76
N PRO A 232 7.25 9.09 -4.52
CA PRO A 232 8.61 8.63 -4.21
C PRO A 232 9.72 9.56 -4.71
N LYS A 233 9.46 10.50 -5.64
CA LYS A 233 10.45 11.47 -6.12
C LYS A 233 10.76 12.49 -5.03
N PHE A 234 12.01 12.90 -4.94
CA PHE A 234 12.50 13.76 -3.85
C PHE A 234 11.68 15.04 -3.66
N ASP A 235 11.53 15.83 -4.72
CA ASP A 235 10.79 17.09 -4.64
C ASP A 235 9.31 16.90 -4.33
N ASP A 236 8.68 15.92 -4.99
CA ASP A 236 7.27 15.54 -4.74
C ASP A 236 7.07 15.05 -3.29
N ALA A 237 8.03 14.29 -2.76
CA ALA A 237 8.01 13.80 -1.39
C ALA A 237 8.12 14.95 -0.37
N VAL A 238 9.00 15.92 -0.63
CA VAL A 238 9.15 17.13 0.22
C VAL A 238 7.87 17.97 0.20
N GLU A 239 7.25 18.15 -0.96
CA GLU A 239 5.98 18.88 -1.08
C GLU A 239 4.84 18.15 -0.37
N PHE A 240 4.74 16.83 -0.59
CA PHE A 240 3.74 15.99 0.08
C PHE A 240 3.91 16.00 1.60
N ARG A 241 5.14 15.89 2.10
CA ARG A 241 5.46 16.02 3.54
C ARG A 241 4.93 17.33 4.10
N ARG A 242 5.20 18.44 3.41
CA ARG A 242 4.76 19.77 3.85
C ARG A 242 3.25 19.88 3.95
N ASP A 243 2.51 19.34 2.97
CA ASP A 243 1.04 19.29 2.98
C ASP A 243 0.51 18.46 4.15
N ILE A 244 1.04 17.24 4.36
CA ILE A 244 0.58 16.36 5.45
C ILE A 244 0.89 16.95 6.83
N VAL A 245 2.06 17.56 7.02
CA VAL A 245 2.41 18.23 8.27
C VAL A 245 1.42 19.37 8.57
N ALA A 246 1.11 20.20 7.59
CA ALA A 246 0.15 21.29 7.76
C ALA A 246 -1.24 20.77 8.15
N ARG A 247 -1.73 19.69 7.50
CA ARG A 247 -3.01 19.06 7.83
C ARG A 247 -3.01 18.40 9.21
N SER A 248 -1.91 17.75 9.61
CA SER A 248 -1.77 17.14 10.94
C SER A 248 -1.82 18.17 12.06
N ILE A 249 -1.13 19.31 11.88
CA ILE A 249 -1.18 20.44 12.82
C ILE A 249 -2.60 21.00 12.88
N ALA A 250 -3.26 21.22 11.75
CA ALA A 250 -4.65 21.69 11.68
C ALA A 250 -5.63 20.73 12.38
N ALA A 251 -5.33 19.42 12.33
CA ALA A 251 -6.09 18.38 13.03
C ALA A 251 -5.74 18.25 14.54
N GLY A 252 -4.83 19.08 15.06
CA GLY A 252 -4.43 19.09 16.47
C GLY A 252 -3.48 17.96 16.87
N ARG A 253 -2.89 17.22 15.90
CA ARG A 253 -2.03 16.07 16.19
C ARG A 253 -0.54 16.41 16.32
N GLY A 254 -0.07 17.45 15.68
CA GLY A 254 1.34 17.85 15.65
C GLY A 254 2.09 17.44 14.39
N ALA A 255 3.27 18.03 14.19
CA ALA A 255 4.03 17.94 12.96
C ALA A 255 4.64 16.56 12.67
N ASN A 256 4.92 15.76 13.69
CA ASN A 256 5.54 14.43 13.58
C ASN A 256 4.53 13.29 13.82
N ALA A 257 3.22 13.59 13.82
CA ALA A 257 2.18 12.61 14.15
C ALA A 257 1.98 11.54 13.06
N VAL A 258 2.40 11.81 11.83
CA VAL A 258 2.17 10.93 10.68
C VAL A 258 3.48 10.67 9.95
N GLN A 259 3.82 9.42 9.79
CA GLN A 259 4.94 8.99 8.96
C GLN A 259 4.54 8.82 7.50
N ILE A 260 5.47 9.03 6.58
CA ILE A 260 5.24 8.93 5.14
C ILE A 260 6.18 7.90 4.55
N MET A 261 5.59 6.87 3.93
CA MET A 261 6.31 5.77 3.30
C MET A 261 5.79 5.54 1.87
N PRO A 262 6.35 6.22 0.85
CA PRO A 262 5.92 6.03 -0.53
C PRO A 262 6.20 4.63 -1.06
N ALA A 263 5.36 4.20 -2.04
CA ALA A 263 5.63 3.02 -2.83
C ALA A 263 6.90 3.20 -3.66
N SER A 264 7.74 2.18 -3.69
CA SER A 264 8.97 2.20 -4.49
C SER A 264 9.36 0.83 -5.01
N GLU A 265 10.17 0.82 -6.05
CA GLU A 265 10.81 -0.37 -6.62
C GLU A 265 12.31 -0.12 -6.67
N PHE A 266 13.10 -1.14 -6.39
CA PHE A 266 14.56 -1.05 -6.42
C PHE A 266 15.11 -2.03 -7.44
N ILE A 267 15.90 -1.51 -8.40
CA ILE A 267 16.63 -2.32 -9.38
C ILE A 267 18.12 -1.96 -9.24
N LEU A 268 18.83 -2.83 -8.57
CA LEU A 268 20.18 -2.58 -8.08
C LEU A 268 21.22 -3.40 -8.85
N GLY A 269 22.47 -2.98 -8.79
CA GLY A 269 23.63 -3.71 -9.30
C GLY A 269 24.89 -3.35 -8.54
N ALA A 270 25.99 -4.05 -8.74
CA ALA A 270 27.29 -3.65 -8.22
C ALA A 270 27.81 -2.37 -8.90
N THR A 271 27.35 -2.12 -10.13
CA THR A 271 27.61 -0.90 -10.91
C THR A 271 26.32 -0.33 -11.46
N ASP A 272 26.34 0.96 -11.82
CA ASP A 272 25.19 1.62 -12.46
C ASP A 272 24.86 0.97 -13.81
N GLN A 273 25.87 0.52 -14.56
CA GLN A 273 25.67 -0.18 -15.82
C GLN A 273 24.91 -1.50 -15.60
N GLU A 274 25.33 -2.32 -14.64
CA GLU A 274 24.66 -3.57 -14.29
C GLU A 274 23.20 -3.33 -13.87
N ALA A 275 22.95 -2.30 -13.08
CA ALA A 275 21.58 -1.92 -12.67
C ALA A 275 20.72 -1.52 -13.89
N GLN A 276 21.25 -0.77 -14.84
CA GLN A 276 20.54 -0.39 -16.06
C GLN A 276 20.26 -1.58 -16.99
N GLU A 277 21.22 -2.49 -17.16
CA GLU A 277 21.03 -3.73 -17.90
C GLU A 277 19.96 -4.61 -17.27
N LYS A 278 20.01 -4.77 -15.94
CA LYS A 278 18.98 -5.47 -15.14
C LYS A 278 17.60 -4.81 -15.30
N LYS A 279 17.53 -3.48 -15.28
CA LYS A 279 16.28 -2.75 -15.50
C LYS A 279 15.69 -3.05 -16.88
N ALA A 280 16.50 -3.02 -17.91
CA ALA A 280 16.04 -3.33 -19.26
C ALA A 280 15.49 -4.77 -19.34
N TRP A 281 16.20 -5.73 -18.73
CA TRP A 281 15.76 -7.12 -18.66
C TRP A 281 14.45 -7.27 -17.86
N VAL A 282 14.35 -6.68 -16.67
CA VAL A 282 13.13 -6.69 -15.84
C VAL A 282 11.95 -6.14 -16.63
N ARG A 283 12.11 -4.99 -17.26
CA ARG A 283 11.05 -4.34 -18.06
C ARG A 283 10.61 -5.20 -19.24
N SER A 284 11.52 -5.92 -19.87
CA SER A 284 11.19 -6.82 -20.99
C SER A 284 10.28 -7.99 -20.58
N LEU A 285 10.30 -8.37 -19.29
CA LEU A 285 9.53 -9.48 -18.75
C LEU A 285 8.23 -9.07 -18.04
N GLN A 286 8.06 -7.79 -17.69
CA GLN A 286 6.89 -7.31 -16.95
C GLN A 286 5.63 -7.27 -17.82
N ILE A 287 5.75 -6.88 -19.06
CA ILE A 287 4.63 -6.78 -20.01
C ILE A 287 4.87 -7.70 -21.21
N GLY A 288 4.20 -8.84 -21.19
CA GLY A 288 4.17 -9.75 -22.34
C GLY A 288 3.20 -9.29 -23.43
N PRO A 289 3.26 -9.89 -24.64
CA PRO A 289 2.42 -9.52 -25.78
C PRO A 289 0.91 -9.53 -25.44
N GLN A 290 0.42 -10.61 -24.85
CA GLN A 290 -0.99 -10.77 -24.49
C GLN A 290 -1.42 -9.79 -23.40
N GLN A 291 -0.53 -9.46 -22.46
CA GLN A 291 -0.78 -8.48 -21.42
C GLN A 291 -0.89 -7.06 -21.96
N ALA A 292 -0.10 -6.73 -22.98
CA ALA A 292 -0.18 -5.45 -23.65
C ALA A 292 -1.53 -5.27 -24.36
N ILE A 293 -1.99 -6.29 -25.07
CA ILE A 293 -3.32 -6.29 -25.71
C ILE A 293 -4.41 -6.15 -24.65
N ALA A 294 -4.39 -6.99 -23.61
CA ALA A 294 -5.40 -6.95 -22.55
C ALA A 294 -5.43 -5.58 -21.82
N TYR A 295 -4.29 -4.93 -21.66
CA TYR A 295 -4.23 -3.57 -21.12
C TYR A 295 -4.98 -2.57 -22.02
N LEU A 296 -4.71 -2.57 -23.33
CA LEU A 296 -5.41 -1.69 -24.27
C LEU A 296 -6.90 -1.98 -24.34
N GLU A 297 -7.31 -3.24 -24.32
CA GLU A 297 -8.71 -3.64 -24.33
C GLU A 297 -9.52 -3.00 -23.20
N GLN A 298 -8.92 -2.83 -22.02
CA GLN A 298 -9.57 -2.12 -20.90
C GLN A 298 -9.90 -0.66 -21.23
N PHE A 299 -9.04 0.00 -22.01
CA PHE A 299 -9.24 1.39 -22.40
C PHE A 299 -10.13 1.53 -23.64
N TRP A 300 -10.02 0.59 -24.56
CA TRP A 300 -10.83 0.57 -25.78
C TRP A 300 -12.23 0.02 -25.55
N GLY A 301 -12.49 -0.68 -24.43
CA GLY A 301 -13.79 -1.28 -24.13
C GLY A 301 -14.21 -2.34 -25.14
N ARG A 302 -13.28 -2.92 -25.87
CA ARG A 302 -13.52 -3.91 -26.95
C ARG A 302 -12.36 -4.84 -27.13
N GLU A 303 -12.63 -6.00 -27.77
CA GLU A 303 -11.62 -6.99 -28.07
C GLU A 303 -10.62 -6.49 -29.12
N LEU A 304 -9.33 -6.65 -28.83
CA LEU A 304 -8.19 -6.29 -29.67
C LEU A 304 -7.25 -7.48 -29.92
N SER A 305 -7.68 -8.70 -29.65
CA SER A 305 -6.86 -9.93 -29.79
C SER A 305 -6.33 -10.19 -31.20
N SER A 306 -6.96 -9.58 -32.22
CA SER A 306 -6.50 -9.65 -33.62
C SER A 306 -5.35 -8.71 -33.98
N TYR A 307 -4.99 -7.79 -33.09
CA TYR A 307 -3.90 -6.85 -33.31
C TYR A 307 -2.54 -7.48 -32.97
N ASP A 308 -1.54 -7.14 -33.77
CA ASP A 308 -0.15 -7.52 -33.49
C ASP A 308 0.36 -6.69 -32.31
N PRO A 309 0.77 -7.32 -31.19
CA PRO A 309 1.34 -6.59 -30.03
C PRO A 309 2.60 -5.80 -30.37
N ASP A 310 3.35 -6.20 -31.39
CA ASP A 310 4.54 -5.50 -31.87
C ASP A 310 4.24 -4.54 -33.05
N GLY A 311 2.95 -4.43 -33.44
CA GLY A 311 2.43 -3.49 -34.41
C GLY A 311 2.00 -2.14 -33.78
N PRO A 312 1.48 -1.21 -34.61
CA PRO A 312 1.02 0.11 -34.17
C PRO A 312 -0.25 0.02 -33.29
N LEU A 313 -0.54 1.10 -32.57
CA LEU A 313 -1.78 1.21 -31.79
C LEU A 313 -3.02 1.10 -32.69
N PRO A 314 -4.15 0.55 -32.14
CA PRO A 314 -5.38 0.37 -32.92
C PRO A 314 -5.94 1.71 -33.47
N GLU A 315 -6.30 1.74 -34.74
CA GLU A 315 -6.95 2.91 -35.36
C GLU A 315 -8.43 3.00 -35.03
N ILE A 316 -9.05 1.89 -34.60
CA ILE A 316 -10.47 1.88 -34.21
C ILE A 316 -10.68 2.63 -32.89
N ASP A 317 -11.80 3.37 -32.81
CA ASP A 317 -12.12 4.12 -31.62
C ASP A 317 -12.55 3.26 -30.44
N PRO A 318 -12.31 3.75 -29.21
CA PRO A 318 -12.87 3.12 -28.01
C PRO A 318 -14.40 3.09 -28.05
N VAL A 319 -14.97 2.01 -27.56
CA VAL A 319 -16.41 1.90 -27.26
C VAL A 319 -16.64 2.59 -25.92
N VAL A 320 -17.52 3.59 -25.94
CA VAL A 320 -17.89 4.33 -24.75
C VAL A 320 -19.21 3.77 -24.24
N GLU A 321 -19.18 2.89 -23.25
CA GLU A 321 -20.37 2.51 -22.50
C GLU A 321 -20.52 3.44 -21.29
N GLU A 322 -21.73 4.00 -21.10
CA GLU A 322 -22.05 4.88 -19.98
C GLU A 322 -22.00 4.17 -18.61
N THR A 323 -22.00 2.84 -18.61
CA THR A 323 -22.07 1.99 -17.40
C THR A 323 -20.98 0.93 -17.34
N SER A 324 -19.75 1.24 -17.72
CA SER A 324 -18.66 0.27 -17.55
C SER A 324 -18.43 -0.03 -16.06
N GLU A 325 -18.81 -1.22 -15.62
CA GLU A 325 -18.53 -1.76 -14.28
C GLU A 325 -17.04 -2.02 -14.04
N THR A 326 -16.23 -1.92 -15.08
CA THR A 326 -14.79 -2.07 -15.00
C THR A 326 -14.17 -0.80 -14.48
N ARG A 327 -13.78 -0.87 -13.26
CA ARG A 327 -12.70 -0.16 -12.60
C ARG A 327 -12.33 1.27 -12.92
N GLY A 328 -12.40 2.02 -11.85
CA GLY A 328 -11.48 3.14 -11.55
C GLY A 328 -11.54 4.27 -12.56
N SER A 329 -12.23 5.26 -12.19
CA SER A 329 -12.09 6.71 -12.40
C SER A 329 -11.45 7.27 -13.69
N GLY A 330 -10.89 6.49 -14.62
CA GLY A 330 -10.01 7.06 -15.65
C GLY A 330 -10.63 7.29 -17.02
N PHE A 331 -11.60 6.48 -17.47
CA PHE A 331 -11.80 6.31 -18.91
C PHE A 331 -13.24 6.23 -19.39
N HIS A 332 -14.12 7.03 -18.83
CA HIS A 332 -15.52 7.05 -19.25
C HIS A 332 -15.84 8.26 -20.13
N GLY A 333 -16.54 8.02 -21.22
CA GLY A 333 -17.15 9.04 -22.05
C GLY A 333 -16.23 9.69 -23.08
N ALA A 334 -16.49 10.96 -23.41
CA ALA A 334 -15.79 11.75 -24.43
C ALA A 334 -14.25 11.81 -24.21
N LYS A 335 -13.79 11.65 -22.99
CA LYS A 335 -12.36 11.61 -22.65
C LYS A 335 -11.64 10.38 -23.18
N ALA A 336 -12.32 9.23 -23.34
CA ALA A 336 -11.69 7.99 -23.82
C ALA A 336 -11.19 8.14 -25.28
N ARG A 337 -11.98 8.78 -26.15
CA ARG A 337 -11.58 9.07 -27.54
C ARG A 337 -10.41 10.03 -27.60
N GLN A 338 -10.50 11.15 -26.88
CA GLN A 338 -9.43 12.14 -26.83
C GLN A 338 -8.11 11.50 -26.33
N LEU A 339 -8.17 10.64 -25.33
CA LEU A 339 -7.01 9.94 -24.81
C LEU A 339 -6.46 8.94 -25.83
N ALA A 340 -7.32 8.18 -26.52
CA ALA A 340 -6.89 7.27 -27.58
C ALA A 340 -6.14 8.01 -28.70
N ASP A 341 -6.64 9.19 -29.10
CA ASP A 341 -5.96 10.03 -30.10
C ASP A 341 -4.62 10.55 -29.62
N GLN A 342 -4.53 10.98 -28.36
CA GLN A 342 -3.26 11.38 -27.75
C GLN A 342 -2.26 10.21 -27.70
N TRP A 343 -2.72 9.02 -27.33
CA TRP A 343 -1.89 7.83 -27.28
C TRP A 343 -1.39 7.37 -28.64
N ARG A 344 -2.24 7.42 -29.66
CA ARG A 344 -1.87 7.14 -31.06
C ARG A 344 -0.82 8.13 -31.55
N ALA A 345 -1.02 9.42 -31.30
CA ALA A 345 -0.07 10.46 -31.70
C ALA A 345 1.28 10.27 -30.98
N GLU A 346 1.29 10.01 -29.69
CA GLU A 346 2.50 9.75 -28.91
C GLU A 346 3.25 8.50 -29.39
N ALA A 347 2.52 7.40 -29.60
CA ALA A 347 3.11 6.16 -30.06
C ALA A 347 3.71 6.29 -31.46
N LYS A 348 3.02 7.02 -32.36
CA LYS A 348 3.50 7.30 -33.72
C LYS A 348 4.75 8.19 -33.71
N ASP A 349 4.74 9.26 -32.92
CA ASP A 349 5.88 10.20 -32.81
C ASP A 349 7.13 9.51 -32.29
N LYS A 350 6.98 8.59 -31.33
CA LYS A 350 8.08 7.83 -30.73
C LYS A 350 8.38 6.50 -31.41
N GLY A 351 7.65 6.12 -32.46
CA GLY A 351 7.84 4.85 -33.17
C GLY A 351 7.59 3.61 -32.30
N LEU A 352 6.65 3.69 -31.34
CA LEU A 352 6.38 2.62 -30.37
C LEU A 352 5.33 1.64 -30.89
N SER A 353 5.60 0.34 -30.71
CA SER A 353 4.58 -0.71 -30.84
C SER A 353 3.59 -0.67 -29.65
N ILE A 354 2.46 -1.40 -29.78
CA ILE A 354 1.49 -1.59 -28.67
C ILE A 354 2.22 -2.00 -27.40
N ARG A 355 3.04 -3.03 -27.45
CA ARG A 355 3.77 -3.55 -26.28
C ARG A 355 4.72 -2.52 -25.68
N GLN A 356 5.49 -1.83 -26.51
CA GLN A 356 6.40 -0.77 -26.06
C GLN A 356 5.64 0.40 -25.46
N PHE A 357 4.54 0.81 -26.08
CA PHE A 357 3.69 1.86 -25.57
C PHE A 357 3.08 1.48 -24.21
N VAL A 358 2.46 0.30 -24.09
CA VAL A 358 1.89 -0.18 -22.84
C VAL A 358 2.95 -0.31 -21.75
N THR A 359 4.13 -0.83 -22.09
CA THR A 359 5.26 -0.88 -21.15
C THR A 359 5.61 0.52 -20.65
N SER A 360 5.62 1.54 -21.51
CA SER A 360 5.90 2.92 -21.09
C SER A 360 4.81 3.52 -20.17
N LYS A 361 3.55 3.09 -20.31
CA LYS A 361 2.43 3.58 -19.49
C LYS A 361 2.24 2.81 -18.18
N THR A 362 2.65 1.56 -18.15
CA THR A 362 2.50 0.70 -16.97
C THR A 362 3.76 0.64 -16.11
N ALA A 363 4.91 0.99 -16.68
CA ALA A 363 6.15 1.05 -15.94
C ALA A 363 6.04 2.11 -14.84
N ARG A 364 6.21 1.73 -13.59
CA ARG A 364 6.34 2.65 -12.45
C ARG A 364 7.73 3.30 -12.45
N ILE A 365 8.11 3.90 -13.59
CA ILE A 365 9.45 4.50 -13.79
C ILE A 365 9.74 5.55 -12.72
N ASP A 366 8.72 6.29 -12.32
CA ASP A 366 8.84 7.36 -11.34
C ASP A 366 9.00 6.87 -9.89
N ALA A 367 8.71 5.60 -9.63
CA ALA A 367 8.81 4.97 -8.32
C ALA A 367 10.03 4.04 -8.20
N THR A 368 10.92 4.02 -9.22
CA THR A 368 12.03 3.06 -9.28
C THR A 368 13.38 3.73 -9.03
N PHE A 369 14.05 3.28 -7.97
CA PHE A 369 15.46 3.60 -7.71
C PHE A 369 16.33 2.61 -8.50
N THR A 370 17.15 3.12 -9.41
CA THR A 370 18.01 2.29 -10.26
C THR A 370 19.45 2.80 -10.22
N GLY A 371 20.38 1.94 -9.84
CA GLY A 371 21.81 2.28 -9.78
C GLY A 371 22.61 1.28 -8.96
N SER A 372 23.88 1.59 -8.78
CA SER A 372 24.74 0.83 -7.88
C SER A 372 24.26 0.95 -6.42
N TYR A 373 24.59 -0.04 -5.59
CA TYR A 373 24.21 -0.04 -4.18
C TYR A 373 24.62 1.25 -3.49
N THR A 374 25.86 1.70 -3.74
CA THR A 374 26.42 2.92 -3.16
C THR A 374 25.69 4.17 -3.66
N ALA A 375 25.47 4.32 -4.97
CA ALA A 375 24.79 5.49 -5.53
C ALA A 375 23.34 5.61 -5.05
N VAL A 376 22.61 4.49 -4.97
CA VAL A 376 21.24 4.48 -4.44
C VAL A 376 21.25 4.78 -2.94
N ALA A 377 22.20 4.26 -2.17
CA ALA A 377 22.31 4.55 -0.75
C ALA A 377 22.62 6.03 -0.49
N ASP A 378 23.51 6.66 -1.27
CA ASP A 378 23.80 8.09 -1.18
C ASP A 378 22.55 8.93 -1.46
N HIS A 379 21.81 8.58 -2.49
CA HIS A 379 20.54 9.25 -2.83
C HIS A 379 19.51 9.13 -1.71
N LEU A 380 19.32 7.93 -1.16
CA LEU A 380 18.39 7.71 -0.04
C LEU A 380 18.81 8.42 1.25
N ALA A 381 20.10 8.61 1.47
CA ALA A 381 20.62 9.38 2.60
C ALA A 381 20.21 10.87 2.54
N GLU A 382 19.96 11.43 1.36
CA GLU A 382 19.42 12.78 1.20
C GLU A 382 17.98 12.86 1.71
N TYR A 383 17.14 11.86 1.40
CA TYR A 383 15.77 11.78 1.91
C TYR A 383 15.74 11.74 3.44
N ALA A 384 16.63 10.95 4.05
CA ALA A 384 16.75 10.85 5.49
C ALA A 384 17.16 12.18 6.14
N ARG A 385 18.18 12.86 5.59
CA ARG A 385 18.70 14.12 6.14
C ARG A 385 17.68 15.26 6.11
N VAL A 386 16.89 15.33 5.03
CA VAL A 386 15.86 16.37 4.87
C VAL A 386 14.56 15.96 5.57
N GLY A 387 14.36 14.66 5.83
CA GLY A 387 13.10 14.11 6.31
C GLY A 387 11.99 14.18 5.26
N ALA A 388 12.35 14.04 3.98
CA ALA A 388 11.38 14.02 2.89
C ALA A 388 10.36 12.89 3.05
N VAL A 389 10.84 11.74 3.54
CA VAL A 389 10.05 10.55 3.90
C VAL A 389 10.58 9.96 5.19
N ASP A 390 9.79 9.08 5.83
CA ASP A 390 10.24 8.26 6.97
C ASP A 390 10.71 6.89 6.51
N GLY A 391 10.42 6.51 5.29
CA GLY A 391 10.82 5.24 4.70
C GLY A 391 10.23 5.00 3.34
N PHE A 392 10.33 3.76 2.87
CA PHE A 392 9.77 3.32 1.58
C PHE A 392 9.10 1.97 1.72
N ASN A 393 7.91 1.82 1.12
CA ASN A 393 7.26 0.53 0.93
C ASN A 393 7.71 -0.07 -0.38
N ILE A 394 8.53 -1.11 -0.30
CA ILE A 394 9.19 -1.72 -1.45
C ILE A 394 8.27 -2.75 -2.09
N SER A 395 7.99 -2.60 -3.36
CA SER A 395 7.34 -3.62 -4.18
C SER A 395 8.42 -4.43 -4.90
N PRO A 396 8.70 -5.68 -4.47
CA PRO A 396 9.72 -6.49 -5.14
C PRO A 396 9.23 -6.86 -6.54
N TRP A 397 10.10 -6.71 -7.53
CA TRP A 397 9.80 -7.07 -8.92
C TRP A 397 9.87 -8.59 -9.17
N LEU A 398 10.43 -9.36 -8.25
CA LEU A 398 10.52 -10.82 -8.30
C LEU A 398 10.10 -11.42 -6.93
N ILE A 399 9.30 -12.47 -6.94
CA ILE A 399 8.86 -13.22 -5.78
C ILE A 399 9.45 -14.64 -5.84
N PRO A 400 10.00 -15.20 -4.77
CA PRO A 400 10.16 -14.63 -3.42
C PRO A 400 11.48 -13.88 -3.20
N THR A 401 12.46 -13.98 -4.12
CA THR A 401 13.86 -13.58 -3.89
C THR A 401 14.15 -12.10 -4.21
N GLY A 402 13.14 -11.31 -4.59
CA GLY A 402 13.34 -9.92 -5.00
C GLY A 402 13.83 -8.95 -3.92
N LEU A 403 13.82 -9.37 -2.63
CA LEU A 403 14.39 -8.60 -1.52
C LEU A 403 15.83 -8.98 -1.17
N ASP A 404 16.31 -10.15 -1.60
CA ASP A 404 17.59 -10.68 -1.13
C ASP A 404 18.75 -9.72 -1.43
N GLU A 405 18.75 -9.13 -2.62
CA GLU A 405 19.78 -8.16 -3.05
C GLU A 405 19.70 -6.86 -2.22
N ILE A 406 18.51 -6.36 -1.94
CA ILE A 406 18.30 -5.16 -1.12
C ILE A 406 18.85 -5.39 0.28
N VAL A 407 18.49 -6.51 0.90
CA VAL A 407 18.89 -6.84 2.27
C VAL A 407 20.37 -7.14 2.37
N ASN A 408 20.95 -7.79 1.35
CA ASN A 408 22.34 -8.22 1.41
C ASN A 408 23.34 -7.11 1.02
N HIS A 409 22.92 -6.09 0.25
CA HIS A 409 23.83 -5.07 -0.29
C HIS A 409 23.42 -3.65 0.02
N LEU A 410 22.15 -3.24 -0.24
CA LEU A 410 21.72 -1.86 -0.02
C LEU A 410 21.57 -1.54 1.48
N VAL A 411 20.98 -2.44 2.25
CA VAL A 411 20.79 -2.22 3.70
C VAL A 411 22.12 -1.98 4.42
N PRO A 412 23.20 -2.78 4.24
CA PRO A 412 24.50 -2.50 4.83
C PRO A 412 25.04 -1.11 4.47
N GLU A 413 24.94 -0.69 3.21
CA GLU A 413 25.36 0.64 2.75
C GLU A 413 24.64 1.78 3.49
N LEU A 414 23.32 1.61 3.72
CA LEU A 414 22.52 2.59 4.45
C LEU A 414 22.86 2.60 5.96
N GLN A 415 23.14 1.42 6.54
CA GLN A 415 23.56 1.28 7.92
C GLN A 415 24.91 1.92 8.17
N GLU A 416 25.89 1.73 7.28
CA GLU A 416 27.19 2.39 7.35
C GLU A 416 27.10 3.93 7.31
N ARG A 417 26.12 4.47 6.58
CA ARG A 417 25.82 5.91 6.56
C ARG A 417 25.06 6.41 7.79
N GLY A 418 24.64 5.51 8.67
CA GLY A 418 23.85 5.84 9.87
C GLY A 418 22.41 6.25 9.59
N VAL A 419 21.92 6.07 8.36
CA VAL A 419 20.58 6.51 7.94
C VAL A 419 19.52 5.37 7.94
N TYR A 420 19.92 4.20 8.39
CA TYR A 420 19.04 3.02 8.49
C TYR A 420 19.30 2.27 9.80
N PRO A 421 18.30 1.68 10.46
CA PRO A 421 18.49 0.98 11.73
C PRO A 421 19.34 -0.28 11.59
N THR A 422 20.25 -0.49 12.52
CA THR A 422 21.04 -1.75 12.63
C THR A 422 20.30 -2.81 13.45
N GLU A 423 19.43 -2.37 14.37
CA GLU A 423 18.60 -3.23 15.22
C GLU A 423 17.17 -2.70 15.30
N TYR A 424 16.23 -3.56 15.64
CA TYR A 424 14.89 -3.13 16.00
C TYR A 424 14.91 -2.35 17.32
N ARG A 425 14.11 -1.29 17.41
CA ARG A 425 14.07 -0.40 18.59
C ARG A 425 13.34 -1.03 19.77
N GLY A 426 12.40 -1.94 19.48
CA GLY A 426 11.57 -2.60 20.48
C GLY A 426 10.93 -3.88 19.95
N THR A 427 9.94 -4.36 20.65
CA THR A 427 9.24 -5.60 20.31
C THR A 427 7.93 -5.37 19.55
N THR A 428 7.38 -4.16 19.63
CA THR A 428 6.13 -3.79 18.96
C THR A 428 6.39 -3.01 17.67
N LEU A 429 5.44 -3.06 16.76
CA LEU A 429 5.53 -2.27 15.52
C LEU A 429 5.58 -0.77 15.83
N ARG A 430 4.79 -0.31 16.80
CA ARG A 430 4.74 1.09 17.20
C ARG A 430 6.09 1.61 17.71
N GLU A 431 6.77 0.82 18.55
CA GLU A 431 8.13 1.14 19.01
C GLU A 431 9.13 1.16 17.84
N ASN A 432 9.06 0.16 16.95
CA ASN A 432 9.96 0.07 15.82
C ASN A 432 9.80 1.22 14.81
N LEU A 433 8.59 1.73 14.67
CA LEU A 433 8.30 2.93 13.88
C LEU A 433 8.63 4.23 14.65
N GLY A 434 8.93 4.16 15.95
CA GLY A 434 9.15 5.36 16.77
C GLY A 434 7.91 6.21 16.96
N LEU A 435 6.73 5.60 16.90
CA LEU A 435 5.44 6.26 17.12
C LEU A 435 5.14 6.41 18.62
N GLU A 436 4.53 7.52 18.99
CA GLU A 436 4.07 7.74 20.35
C GLU A 436 2.99 6.70 20.74
N THR A 437 2.93 6.38 22.03
CA THR A 437 1.84 5.59 22.58
C THR A 437 0.53 6.36 22.38
N PRO A 438 -0.54 5.71 21.86
CA PRO A 438 -1.80 6.38 21.61
C PRO A 438 -2.37 6.93 22.91
N VAL A 439 -2.71 8.22 22.90
CA VAL A 439 -3.48 8.81 23.99
C VAL A 439 -4.90 8.26 23.91
N ARG A 440 -5.43 7.85 25.06
CA ARG A 440 -6.82 7.42 25.17
C ARG A 440 -7.75 8.57 24.76
N SER A 441 -8.73 8.30 23.92
CA SER A 441 -9.80 9.25 23.65
C SER A 441 -10.60 9.41 24.96
N GLU A 442 -10.50 10.58 25.59
CA GLU A 442 -11.40 10.93 26.68
C GLU A 442 -12.82 11.03 26.11
N GLU A 443 -13.72 10.17 26.56
CA GLU A 443 -15.14 10.42 26.33
C GLU A 443 -15.50 11.74 26.98
N PRO A 444 -16.24 12.65 26.31
CA PRO A 444 -16.90 13.73 27.02
C PRO A 444 -17.78 13.07 28.07
N ALA A 445 -17.56 13.42 29.32
CA ALA A 445 -18.40 12.95 30.42
C ALA A 445 -19.86 13.17 30.00
N HIS A 446 -20.62 12.09 29.90
CA HIS A 446 -22.06 12.21 29.67
C HIS A 446 -22.65 13.02 30.84
N ALA A 447 -23.07 14.26 30.52
CA ALA A 447 -23.84 15.11 31.43
C ALA A 447 -25.31 14.67 31.45
#